data_285e80e9fd75f6e902c56f45667c7ade
#
_entry.id   285e80e9fd75f6e902c56f45667c7ade
#
_cell.length_a   1.000
_cell.length_b   1.000
_cell.length_c   1.000
_cell.angle_alpha   90.00
_cell.angle_beta   90.00
_cell.angle_gamma   90.00
#
_symmetry.space_group_name_H-M   'P 1'
#
loop_
_entity.id
_entity.type
_entity.pdbx_description
1 polymer ?
#
loop_
_entity_poly.entity_id
_entity_poly.type
_entity_poly.pdbx_seq_one_letter_code
_entity_poly.pdbx_strand_id
1 'polypeptide(L)'
;MYKQLTSQQRSQIFALLQRKTPRKDIALIVGCSQSTLSREIKRNSTTKGNYLWDKAHAKAMERRKRTTANKSLDTALVWRIKQMIVDNQWSPEQIRGVLSKEGISISLQSIYNIINADESGELRRHRRHPDFKRRPKGERKTTKATNIANRTSIHDRPAEADGTRFGDFEMDLIVDAYGHAILVLLERMTGFVLMEKLKYGKKAKPLAKVVVRLLYAYRKYLKTITTDNGSEFAAHLDITAGLRMKGLDDVTVYFADSYCSWQKGAVENVNKLIRQYIPKKSNFDDFSDNYIKNVGKKLNLRPRKKLNFSTPKEEFFKQIAILHLPVEPAPWNRLFSRHNRRI
;
A
#
# COMPACT_ATOMS: atom_id res chain seq x y z
N MET A 1 17.84 17.85 -18.61
CA MET A 1 18.70 17.74 -17.41
C MET A 1 19.64 18.94 -17.34
N TYR A 2 19.67 19.69 -16.24
CA TYR A 2 20.53 20.88 -16.10
C TYR A 2 22.00 20.43 -15.96
N LYS A 3 22.86 20.82 -16.91
CA LYS A 3 24.30 20.56 -16.84
C LYS A 3 25.02 21.76 -16.20
N GLN A 4 25.84 21.49 -15.20
CA GLN A 4 26.65 22.52 -14.58
C GLN A 4 27.91 22.78 -15.43
N LEU A 5 28.40 24.03 -15.40
CA LEU A 5 29.64 24.39 -16.09
C LEU A 5 30.84 23.59 -15.56
N THR A 6 31.64 23.06 -16.43
CA THR A 6 32.89 22.35 -16.12
C THR A 6 34.03 23.31 -15.79
N SER A 7 35.14 22.78 -15.26
CA SER A 7 36.37 23.57 -15.06
C SER A 7 36.89 24.16 -16.37
N GLN A 8 36.84 23.36 -17.43
CA GLN A 8 37.27 23.80 -18.78
C GLN A 8 36.41 24.94 -19.33
N GLN A 9 35.10 24.84 -19.21
CA GLN A 9 34.17 25.91 -19.61
C GLN A 9 34.41 27.20 -18.82
N ARG A 10 34.76 27.13 -17.52
CA ARG A 10 35.12 28.30 -16.71
C ARG A 10 36.41 28.93 -17.16
N SER A 11 37.40 28.13 -17.53
CA SER A 11 38.68 28.61 -18.11
C SER A 11 38.44 29.32 -19.44
N GLN A 12 37.61 28.78 -20.33
CA GLN A 12 37.23 29.42 -21.60
C GLN A 12 36.51 30.76 -21.34
N ILE A 13 35.53 30.81 -20.39
CA ILE A 13 34.85 32.05 -20.00
C ILE A 13 35.88 33.10 -19.57
N PHE A 14 36.84 32.72 -18.73
CA PHE A 14 37.90 33.63 -18.27
C PHE A 14 38.72 34.18 -19.43
N ALA A 15 39.25 33.33 -20.31
CA ALA A 15 40.07 33.73 -21.46
C ALA A 15 39.30 34.68 -22.41
N LEU A 16 38.06 34.41 -22.70
CA LEU A 16 37.23 35.24 -23.56
C LEU A 16 36.86 36.58 -22.91
N LEU A 17 36.65 36.62 -21.59
CA LEU A 17 36.44 37.87 -20.85
C LEU A 17 37.71 38.76 -20.89
N GLN A 18 38.91 38.20 -20.80
CA GLN A 18 40.18 38.95 -20.94
C GLN A 18 40.32 39.59 -22.32
N ARG A 19 39.78 38.92 -23.36
CA ARG A 19 39.75 39.45 -24.75
C ARG A 19 38.61 40.44 -24.99
N LYS A 20 37.85 40.83 -23.95
CA LYS A 20 36.69 41.71 -24.03
C LYS A 20 35.61 41.24 -25.02
N THR A 21 35.53 39.93 -25.26
CA THR A 21 34.52 39.32 -26.13
C THR A 21 33.08 39.60 -25.58
N PRO A 22 32.11 39.96 -26.44
CA PRO A 22 30.73 40.19 -26.01
C PRO A 22 30.15 38.96 -25.31
N ARG A 23 29.36 39.16 -24.23
CA ARG A 23 28.79 38.07 -23.44
C ARG A 23 27.89 37.12 -24.26
N LYS A 24 27.24 37.63 -25.30
CA LYS A 24 26.43 36.84 -26.22
C LYS A 24 27.31 35.78 -26.92
N ASP A 25 28.46 36.19 -27.42
CA ASP A 25 29.36 35.31 -28.15
C ASP A 25 30.09 34.33 -27.19
N ILE A 26 30.46 34.78 -25.99
CA ILE A 26 30.98 33.87 -24.95
C ILE A 26 29.98 32.75 -24.64
N ALA A 27 28.73 33.08 -24.49
CA ALA A 27 27.67 32.07 -24.18
C ALA A 27 27.54 31.04 -25.32
N LEU A 28 27.62 31.50 -26.58
CA LEU A 28 27.58 30.65 -27.77
C LEU A 28 28.79 29.73 -27.83
N ILE A 29 30.01 30.26 -27.68
CA ILE A 29 31.27 29.50 -27.76
C ILE A 29 31.36 28.44 -26.64
N VAL A 30 30.94 28.79 -25.42
CA VAL A 30 30.98 27.89 -24.26
C VAL A 30 29.82 26.87 -24.25
N GLY A 31 28.81 27.06 -25.12
CA GLY A 31 27.65 26.17 -25.20
C GLY A 31 26.69 26.31 -24.01
N CYS A 32 26.48 27.54 -23.53
CA CYS A 32 25.54 27.79 -22.43
C CYS A 32 24.61 29.00 -22.74
N SER A 33 23.50 29.10 -22.01
CA SER A 33 22.62 30.27 -22.15
C SER A 33 23.26 31.55 -21.58
N GLN A 34 22.94 32.71 -22.16
CA GLN A 34 23.41 34.01 -21.65
C GLN A 34 23.05 34.22 -20.16
N SER A 35 21.86 33.72 -19.73
CA SER A 35 21.42 33.78 -18.35
C SER A 35 22.31 32.91 -17.44
N THR A 36 22.79 31.76 -17.93
CA THR A 36 23.70 30.88 -17.20
C THR A 36 25.07 31.58 -17.04
N LEU A 37 25.60 32.15 -18.11
CA LEU A 37 26.84 32.89 -18.08
C LEU A 37 26.78 34.09 -17.12
N SER A 38 25.70 34.88 -17.17
CA SER A 38 25.53 36.04 -16.30
C SER A 38 25.45 35.66 -14.83
N ARG A 39 24.72 34.56 -14.51
CA ARG A 39 24.65 34.01 -13.13
C ARG A 39 26.02 33.46 -12.67
N GLU A 40 26.76 32.79 -13.54
CA GLU A 40 28.08 32.26 -13.24
C GLU A 40 29.04 33.37 -12.87
N ILE A 41 29.14 34.43 -13.70
CA ILE A 41 30.00 35.59 -13.46
C ILE A 41 29.56 36.29 -12.17
N LYS A 42 28.28 36.61 -12.00
CA LYS A 42 27.76 37.30 -10.80
C LYS A 42 28.06 36.52 -9.50
N ARG A 43 27.94 35.20 -9.51
CA ARG A 43 28.10 34.36 -8.31
C ARG A 43 29.56 34.09 -7.93
N ASN A 44 30.45 34.13 -8.90
CA ASN A 44 31.80 33.60 -8.73
C ASN A 44 32.91 34.65 -8.91
N SER A 45 32.58 35.87 -9.31
CA SER A 45 33.57 36.95 -9.34
C SER A 45 34.11 37.26 -7.93
N THR A 46 35.28 37.85 -7.87
CA THR A 46 35.86 38.36 -6.64
C THR A 46 35.13 39.62 -6.16
N THR A 47 35.37 40.05 -4.93
CA THR A 47 34.83 41.30 -4.38
C THR A 47 35.17 42.53 -5.21
N LYS A 48 36.34 42.50 -5.93
CA LYS A 48 36.76 43.52 -6.87
C LYS A 48 36.15 43.40 -8.28
N GLY A 49 35.16 42.50 -8.48
CA GLY A 49 34.49 42.28 -9.76
C GLY A 49 35.23 41.41 -10.78
N ASN A 50 36.44 40.97 -10.50
CA ASN A 50 37.22 40.15 -11.42
C ASN A 50 36.75 38.70 -11.42
N TYR A 51 36.49 38.10 -12.58
CA TYR A 51 36.19 36.69 -12.74
C TYR A 51 37.51 35.92 -12.93
N LEU A 52 37.86 35.05 -11.96
CA LEU A 52 39.04 34.19 -12.00
C LEU A 52 38.53 32.73 -12.02
N TRP A 53 38.84 31.99 -13.06
CA TRP A 53 38.23 30.68 -13.33
C TRP A 53 38.51 29.62 -12.24
N ASP A 54 39.73 29.61 -11.70
CA ASP A 54 40.20 28.73 -10.62
C ASP A 54 39.41 28.99 -9.33
N LYS A 55 39.31 30.25 -8.93
CA LYS A 55 38.50 30.66 -7.76
C LYS A 55 37.01 30.44 -7.98
N ALA A 56 36.52 30.68 -9.20
CA ALA A 56 35.12 30.40 -9.56
C ALA A 56 34.81 28.91 -9.48
N HIS A 57 35.71 28.05 -9.92
CA HIS A 57 35.56 26.61 -9.82
C HIS A 57 35.59 26.12 -8.36
N ALA A 58 36.56 26.61 -7.57
CA ALA A 58 36.65 26.29 -6.14
C ALA A 58 35.36 26.67 -5.37
N LYS A 59 34.87 27.92 -5.56
CA LYS A 59 33.62 28.38 -4.96
C LYS A 59 32.42 27.52 -5.39
N ALA A 60 32.37 27.09 -6.65
CA ALA A 60 31.30 26.22 -7.13
C ALA A 60 31.35 24.82 -6.50
N MET A 61 32.58 24.25 -6.35
CA MET A 61 32.77 22.94 -5.70
C MET A 61 32.49 23.01 -4.20
N GLU A 62 32.87 24.06 -3.50
CA GLU A 62 32.58 24.27 -2.10
C GLU A 62 31.05 24.33 -1.84
N ARG A 63 30.32 25.09 -2.66
CA ARG A 63 28.86 25.12 -2.56
C ARG A 63 28.24 23.76 -2.81
N ARG A 64 28.77 22.96 -3.72
CA ARG A 64 28.32 21.60 -4.01
C ARG A 64 28.55 20.68 -2.81
N LYS A 65 29.72 20.78 -2.15
CA LYS A 65 30.01 20.02 -0.91
C LYS A 65 29.04 20.38 0.20
N ARG A 66 28.78 21.68 0.46
CA ARG A 66 27.79 22.14 1.46
C ARG A 66 26.39 21.59 1.19
N THR A 67 25.95 21.61 -0.07
CA THR A 67 24.62 21.09 -0.44
C THR A 67 24.53 19.57 -0.24
N THR A 68 25.63 18.84 -0.39
CA THR A 68 25.68 17.39 -0.18
C THR A 68 25.71 17.05 1.31
N ALA A 69 26.50 17.78 2.11
CA ALA A 69 26.58 17.58 3.57
C ALA A 69 25.23 17.82 4.28
N ASN A 70 24.50 18.85 3.85
CA ASN A 70 23.16 19.17 4.41
C ASN A 70 22.06 18.19 3.99
N LYS A 71 22.35 17.19 3.16
CA LYS A 71 21.41 16.16 2.70
C LYS A 71 21.70 14.77 3.25
N SER A 72 22.71 14.61 4.12
CA SER A 72 22.93 13.35 4.78
C SER A 72 21.80 13.08 5.77
N LEU A 73 21.16 11.92 5.62
CA LEU A 73 20.17 11.45 6.60
C LEU A 73 20.91 11.01 7.85
N ASP A 74 20.26 11.22 9.01
CA ASP A 74 20.76 10.68 10.27
C ASP A 74 20.92 9.15 10.19
N THR A 75 22.04 8.65 10.71
CA THR A 75 22.40 7.23 10.68
C THR A 75 21.35 6.38 11.40
N ALA A 76 20.80 6.87 12.52
CA ALA A 76 19.75 6.18 13.26
C ALA A 76 18.46 6.06 12.43
N LEU A 77 18.09 7.12 11.69
CA LEU A 77 16.94 7.09 10.79
C LEU A 77 17.15 6.11 9.63
N VAL A 78 18.35 6.09 9.04
CA VAL A 78 18.70 5.13 7.97
C VAL A 78 18.59 3.70 8.48
N TRP A 79 19.13 3.41 9.67
CA TRP A 79 19.03 2.08 10.30
C TRP A 79 17.56 1.69 10.52
N ARG A 80 16.75 2.58 11.09
CA ARG A 80 15.32 2.36 11.32
C ARG A 80 14.57 2.06 10.03
N ILE A 81 14.86 2.78 8.94
CA ILE A 81 14.26 2.53 7.62
C ILE A 81 14.63 1.13 7.12
N LYS A 82 15.90 0.71 7.28
CA LYS A 82 16.35 -0.64 6.90
C LYS A 82 15.58 -1.70 7.67
N GLN A 83 15.41 -1.54 8.99
CA GLN A 83 14.61 -2.47 9.82
C GLN A 83 13.15 -2.54 9.36
N MET A 84 12.51 -1.41 9.07
CA MET A 84 11.14 -1.41 8.53
C MET A 84 11.01 -2.17 7.21
N ILE A 85 12.06 -2.19 6.37
CA ILE A 85 12.08 -2.95 5.12
C ILE A 85 12.28 -4.43 5.40
N VAL A 86 13.24 -4.82 6.23
CA VAL A 86 13.62 -6.22 6.48
C VAL A 86 12.57 -6.94 7.32
N ASP A 87 12.22 -6.39 8.49
CA ASP A 87 11.36 -7.07 9.46
C ASP A 87 9.88 -7.00 9.08
N ASN A 88 9.42 -5.81 8.66
CA ASN A 88 8.01 -5.55 8.36
C ASN A 88 7.69 -5.67 6.87
N GLN A 89 8.69 -5.68 6.01
CA GLN A 89 8.55 -5.71 4.54
C GLN A 89 7.65 -4.58 4.02
N TRP A 90 7.74 -3.41 4.65
CA TRP A 90 6.99 -2.23 4.24
C TRP A 90 7.55 -1.63 2.95
N SER A 91 6.68 -1.08 2.14
CA SER A 91 7.08 -0.33 0.94
C SER A 91 7.64 1.05 1.32
N PRO A 92 8.47 1.68 0.46
CA PRO A 92 8.93 3.04 0.68
C PRO A 92 7.81 4.06 0.94
N GLU A 93 6.65 3.90 0.31
CA GLU A 93 5.49 4.76 0.54
C GLU A 93 4.88 4.56 1.94
N GLN A 94 4.82 3.32 2.42
CA GLN A 94 4.36 3.00 3.77
C GLN A 94 5.29 3.56 4.83
N ILE A 95 6.60 3.37 4.64
CA ILE A 95 7.63 3.92 5.54
C ILE A 95 7.53 5.43 5.62
N ARG A 96 7.46 6.12 4.46
CA ARG A 96 7.29 7.57 4.42
C ARG A 96 6.04 8.02 5.16
N GLY A 97 4.92 7.32 4.96
CA GLY A 97 3.65 7.68 5.59
C GLY A 97 3.67 7.54 7.11
N VAL A 98 4.28 6.47 7.63
CA VAL A 98 4.44 6.26 9.08
C VAL A 98 5.37 7.31 9.67
N LEU A 99 6.54 7.55 9.06
CA LEU A 99 7.49 8.57 9.53
C LEU A 99 6.87 9.97 9.50
N SER A 100 6.04 10.29 8.49
CA SER A 100 5.32 11.56 8.42
C SER A 100 4.34 11.75 9.56
N LYS A 101 3.66 10.70 10.03
CA LYS A 101 2.80 10.75 11.22
C LYS A 101 3.58 11.05 12.51
N GLU A 102 4.84 10.65 12.55
CA GLU A 102 5.76 10.90 13.65
C GLU A 102 6.46 12.28 13.54
N GLY A 103 6.09 13.10 12.56
CA GLY A 103 6.71 14.41 12.30
C GLY A 103 8.04 14.35 11.53
N ILE A 104 8.46 13.18 11.07
CA ILE A 104 9.71 12.99 10.32
C ILE A 104 9.44 13.11 8.82
N SER A 105 9.97 14.17 8.20
CA SER A 105 9.83 14.40 6.76
C SER A 105 10.97 13.76 5.97
N ILE A 106 10.64 12.79 5.10
CA ILE A 106 11.59 12.13 4.20
C ILE A 106 11.00 11.97 2.81
N SER A 107 11.83 12.15 1.77
CA SER A 107 11.39 11.92 0.39
C SER A 107 11.38 10.43 0.04
N LEU A 108 10.45 10.01 -0.83
CA LEU A 108 10.48 8.64 -1.37
C LEU A 108 11.79 8.32 -2.07
N GLN A 109 12.37 9.29 -2.77
CA GLN A 109 13.66 9.12 -3.46
C GLN A 109 14.79 8.82 -2.47
N SER A 110 14.79 9.45 -1.29
CA SER A 110 15.78 9.17 -0.25
C SER A 110 15.71 7.72 0.22
N ILE A 111 14.49 7.17 0.41
CA ILE A 111 14.31 5.77 0.80
C ILE A 111 14.77 4.83 -0.34
N TYR A 112 14.44 5.14 -1.60
CA TYR A 112 14.94 4.36 -2.73
C TYR A 112 16.46 4.43 -2.86
N ASN A 113 17.09 5.57 -2.54
CA ASN A 113 18.54 5.71 -2.54
C ASN A 113 19.19 4.81 -1.48
N ILE A 114 18.59 4.69 -0.27
CA ILE A 114 19.05 3.75 0.76
C ILE A 114 18.98 2.30 0.25
N ILE A 115 17.87 1.91 -0.41
CA ILE A 115 17.71 0.56 -0.97
C ILE A 115 18.72 0.30 -2.10
N ASN A 116 18.98 1.29 -2.94
CA ASN A 116 19.89 1.13 -4.08
C ASN A 116 21.37 1.17 -3.66
N ALA A 117 21.69 1.80 -2.53
CA ALA A 117 23.05 1.84 -1.96
C ALA A 117 23.39 0.55 -1.16
N ASP A 118 22.42 -0.36 -0.98
CA ASP A 118 22.66 -1.64 -0.32
C ASP A 118 23.35 -2.61 -1.28
N GLU A 119 24.65 -2.82 -1.09
CA GLU A 119 25.49 -3.70 -1.89
C GLU A 119 25.15 -5.19 -1.68
N SER A 120 24.65 -5.55 -0.49
CA SER A 120 24.23 -6.93 -0.17
C SER A 120 22.99 -7.37 -0.96
N GLY A 121 22.21 -6.43 -1.46
CA GLY A 121 20.94 -6.67 -2.14
C GLY A 121 19.83 -7.18 -1.23
N GLU A 122 20.06 -7.22 0.09
CA GLU A 122 19.08 -7.70 1.07
C GLU A 122 17.82 -6.86 1.06
N LEU A 123 17.95 -5.51 1.13
CA LEU A 123 16.81 -4.61 1.11
C LEU A 123 15.97 -4.76 -0.16
N ARG A 124 16.61 -5.05 -1.30
CA ARG A 124 15.91 -5.28 -2.58
C ARG A 124 15.09 -6.54 -2.56
N ARG A 125 15.58 -7.64 -1.96
CA ARG A 125 14.87 -8.93 -1.83
C ARG A 125 13.60 -8.81 -1.01
N HIS A 126 13.57 -7.93 0.00
CA HIS A 126 12.39 -7.69 0.86
C HIS A 126 11.33 -6.78 0.22
N ARG A 127 11.57 -6.25 -1.00
CA ARG A 127 10.56 -5.46 -1.73
C ARG A 127 9.41 -6.34 -2.21
N ARG A 128 8.22 -5.74 -2.33
CA ARG A 128 7.01 -6.41 -2.82
C ARG A 128 7.17 -7.10 -4.18
N HIS A 129 7.95 -6.50 -5.07
CA HIS A 129 8.21 -6.99 -6.42
C HIS A 129 9.70 -6.79 -6.73
N PRO A 130 10.59 -7.67 -6.23
CA PRO A 130 12.02 -7.55 -6.48
C PRO A 130 12.36 -7.66 -7.97
N ASP A 131 11.65 -8.51 -8.73
CA ASP A 131 11.90 -8.84 -10.13
C ASP A 131 10.65 -8.68 -11.00
N PHE A 132 9.96 -7.54 -10.88
CA PHE A 132 8.75 -7.31 -11.66
C PHE A 132 9.06 -7.17 -13.15
N LYS A 133 8.80 -8.23 -13.93
CA LYS A 133 8.75 -8.17 -15.40
C LYS A 133 7.28 -8.15 -15.83
N ARG A 134 6.91 -7.15 -16.63
CA ARG A 134 5.56 -7.06 -17.21
C ARG A 134 5.37 -8.22 -18.20
N ARG A 135 4.46 -9.14 -17.87
CA ARG A 135 4.12 -10.25 -18.79
C ARG A 135 3.08 -9.78 -19.78
N PRO A 136 3.16 -10.20 -21.07
CA PRO A 136 2.08 -9.99 -22.03
C PRO A 136 0.80 -10.68 -21.53
N LYS A 137 -0.36 -10.12 -21.89
CA LYS A 137 -1.66 -10.74 -21.61
C LYS A 137 -1.75 -12.04 -22.42
N GLY A 138 -1.77 -13.18 -21.74
CA GLY A 138 -2.09 -14.46 -22.36
C GLY A 138 -3.60 -14.59 -22.61
N GLU A 139 -3.99 -15.51 -23.49
CA GLU A 139 -5.37 -15.87 -23.73
C GLU A 139 -6.05 -16.36 -22.45
N ARG A 140 -7.29 -15.92 -22.24
CA ARG A 140 -8.09 -16.33 -21.08
C ARG A 140 -8.71 -17.69 -21.39
N LYS A 141 -8.38 -18.71 -20.58
CA LYS A 141 -9.09 -19.99 -20.62
C LYS A 141 -10.51 -19.80 -20.08
N THR A 142 -11.50 -20.14 -20.87
CA THR A 142 -12.90 -20.15 -20.46
C THR A 142 -13.16 -21.39 -19.59
N THR A 143 -13.49 -21.19 -18.33
CA THR A 143 -13.97 -22.25 -17.44
C THR A 143 -15.49 -22.25 -17.45
N LYS A 144 -16.13 -23.44 -17.44
CA LYS A 144 -17.59 -23.56 -17.37
C LYS A 144 -18.09 -22.95 -16.06
N ALA A 145 -19.13 -22.10 -16.13
CA ALA A 145 -19.76 -21.55 -14.95
C ALA A 145 -20.40 -22.68 -14.14
N THR A 146 -20.13 -22.71 -12.83
CA THR A 146 -20.77 -23.65 -11.89
C THR A 146 -22.15 -23.11 -11.53
N ASN A 147 -23.19 -23.92 -11.67
CA ASN A 147 -24.52 -23.55 -11.23
C ASN A 147 -24.65 -23.84 -9.72
N ILE A 148 -24.67 -22.79 -8.90
CA ILE A 148 -24.88 -22.89 -7.46
C ILE A 148 -26.34 -22.60 -7.18
N ALA A 149 -27.03 -23.55 -6.54
CA ALA A 149 -28.44 -23.41 -6.20
C ALA A 149 -28.66 -22.29 -5.15
N ASN A 150 -29.77 -21.55 -5.27
CA ASN A 150 -30.21 -20.52 -4.32
C ASN A 150 -29.15 -19.41 -4.07
N ARG A 151 -28.29 -19.11 -5.06
CA ARG A 151 -27.32 -18.02 -4.95
C ARG A 151 -28.02 -16.66 -5.04
N THR A 152 -27.58 -15.70 -4.22
CA THR A 152 -27.97 -14.29 -4.34
C THR A 152 -26.98 -13.56 -5.26
N SER A 153 -27.49 -12.84 -6.25
CA SER A 153 -26.65 -12.09 -7.19
C SER A 153 -25.96 -10.91 -6.50
N ILE A 154 -24.78 -10.54 -6.98
CA ILE A 154 -24.09 -9.32 -6.54
C ILE A 154 -24.90 -8.06 -6.86
N HIS A 155 -25.79 -8.11 -7.85
CA HIS A 155 -26.66 -6.99 -8.23
C HIS A 155 -27.73 -6.69 -7.17
N ASP A 156 -28.05 -7.70 -6.32
CA ASP A 156 -28.99 -7.56 -5.20
C ASP A 156 -28.28 -7.06 -3.92
N ARG A 157 -26.95 -6.85 -3.97
CA ARG A 157 -26.16 -6.36 -2.86
C ARG A 157 -26.49 -4.90 -2.57
N PRO A 158 -26.74 -4.51 -1.28
CA PRO A 158 -27.03 -3.13 -0.91
C PRO A 158 -25.96 -2.15 -1.41
N ALA A 159 -26.37 -0.98 -1.85
CA ALA A 159 -25.45 0.06 -2.37
C ALA A 159 -24.40 0.49 -1.33
N GLU A 160 -24.79 0.47 -0.04
CA GLU A 160 -23.90 0.80 1.09
C GLU A 160 -22.72 -0.18 1.25
N ALA A 161 -22.81 -1.38 0.63
CA ALA A 161 -21.72 -2.35 0.60
C ALA A 161 -20.67 -2.02 -0.47
N ASP A 162 -20.34 -0.73 -0.61
CA ASP A 162 -19.36 -0.20 -1.56
C ASP A 162 -17.89 -0.31 -1.09
N GLY A 163 -17.68 -0.68 0.18
CA GLY A 163 -16.37 -0.78 0.85
C GLY A 163 -16.07 0.42 1.75
N THR A 164 -17.06 1.29 2.00
CA THR A 164 -17.00 2.35 3.02
C THR A 164 -17.69 1.93 4.31
N ARG A 165 -18.65 0.98 4.24
CA ARG A 165 -19.36 0.43 5.39
C ARG A 165 -18.55 -0.69 6.05
N PHE A 166 -18.49 -0.68 7.39
CA PHE A 166 -17.86 -1.75 8.17
C PHE A 166 -18.75 -2.99 8.24
N GLY A 167 -18.13 -4.17 8.16
CA GLY A 167 -18.79 -5.46 8.26
C GLY A 167 -19.10 -6.13 6.92
N ASP A 168 -18.71 -5.54 5.80
CA ASP A 168 -18.81 -6.14 4.47
C ASP A 168 -17.51 -6.90 4.14
N PHE A 169 -17.62 -8.21 3.91
CA PHE A 169 -16.47 -9.08 3.65
C PHE A 169 -16.40 -9.53 2.19
N GLU A 170 -15.19 -9.72 1.69
CA GLU A 170 -14.91 -10.50 0.48
C GLU A 170 -14.25 -11.81 0.87
N MET A 171 -14.68 -12.90 0.25
CA MET A 171 -14.19 -14.26 0.47
C MET A 171 -13.58 -14.82 -0.81
N ASP A 172 -12.40 -15.42 -0.70
CA ASP A 172 -11.70 -16.02 -1.83
C ASP A 172 -10.83 -17.21 -1.37
N LEU A 173 -10.45 -18.07 -2.31
CA LEU A 173 -9.50 -19.15 -2.08
C LEU A 173 -8.23 -18.93 -2.91
N ILE A 174 -7.11 -19.12 -2.26
CA ILE A 174 -5.84 -19.30 -2.94
C ILE A 174 -5.56 -20.80 -3.01
N VAL A 175 -5.34 -21.32 -4.21
CA VAL A 175 -5.15 -22.75 -4.44
C VAL A 175 -3.79 -22.99 -5.08
N ASP A 176 -3.14 -24.10 -4.71
CA ASP A 176 -1.92 -24.58 -5.33
C ASP A 176 -2.21 -25.62 -6.45
N ALA A 177 -1.15 -26.16 -7.06
CA ALA A 177 -1.26 -27.16 -8.10
C ALA A 177 -1.68 -28.53 -7.57
N TYR A 178 -1.58 -28.76 -6.25
CA TYR A 178 -1.86 -30.04 -5.59
C TYR A 178 -3.27 -30.11 -5.01
N GLY A 179 -4.05 -29.03 -5.14
CA GLY A 179 -5.42 -28.95 -4.62
C GLY A 179 -5.53 -28.46 -3.17
N HIS A 180 -4.43 -28.09 -2.54
CA HIS A 180 -4.47 -27.46 -1.22
C HIS A 180 -5.01 -26.04 -1.36
N ALA A 181 -5.75 -25.58 -0.36
CA ALA A 181 -6.38 -24.27 -0.40
C ALA A 181 -6.14 -23.49 0.89
N ILE A 182 -6.02 -22.17 0.73
CA ILE A 182 -5.98 -21.20 1.82
C ILE A 182 -7.20 -20.30 1.67
N LEU A 183 -8.05 -20.28 2.68
CA LEU A 183 -9.19 -19.36 2.78
C LEU A 183 -8.66 -17.96 3.11
N VAL A 184 -9.18 -16.97 2.42
CA VAL A 184 -8.92 -15.55 2.66
C VAL A 184 -10.26 -14.84 2.84
N LEU A 185 -10.47 -14.24 4.00
CA LEU A 185 -11.61 -13.39 4.31
C LEU A 185 -11.08 -11.98 4.53
N LEU A 186 -11.60 -11.03 3.79
CA LEU A 186 -11.16 -9.63 3.84
C LEU A 186 -12.34 -8.72 4.20
N GLU A 187 -12.23 -7.99 5.31
CA GLU A 187 -13.16 -6.90 5.59
C GLU A 187 -12.82 -5.69 4.69
N ARG A 188 -13.82 -5.19 3.96
CA ARG A 188 -13.61 -4.28 2.82
C ARG A 188 -13.23 -2.86 3.21
N MET A 189 -13.78 -2.33 4.29
CA MET A 189 -13.52 -0.96 4.75
C MET A 189 -12.09 -0.83 5.27
N THR A 190 -11.69 -1.69 6.20
CA THR A 190 -10.41 -1.61 6.91
C THR A 190 -9.29 -2.38 6.22
N GLY A 191 -9.65 -3.36 5.38
CA GLY A 191 -8.69 -4.27 4.78
C GLY A 191 -8.14 -5.31 5.76
N PHE A 192 -8.85 -5.57 6.85
CA PHE A 192 -8.50 -6.61 7.83
C PHE A 192 -8.69 -7.99 7.24
N VAL A 193 -7.69 -8.86 7.41
CA VAL A 193 -7.63 -10.18 6.77
C VAL A 193 -7.65 -11.29 7.81
N LEU A 194 -8.51 -12.28 7.60
CA LEU A 194 -8.43 -13.57 8.26
C LEU A 194 -8.00 -14.62 7.23
N MET A 195 -7.05 -15.46 7.59
CA MET A 195 -6.50 -16.50 6.71
C MET A 195 -6.37 -17.83 7.45
N GLU A 196 -6.70 -18.90 6.72
CA GLU A 196 -6.51 -20.25 7.23
C GLU A 196 -6.26 -21.26 6.12
N LYS A 197 -5.32 -22.20 6.31
CA LYS A 197 -5.12 -23.36 5.45
C LYS A 197 -6.25 -24.35 5.67
N LEU A 198 -6.87 -24.80 4.59
CA LEU A 198 -8.01 -25.71 4.64
C LEU A 198 -7.54 -27.17 4.63
N LYS A 199 -7.85 -27.92 5.69
CA LYS A 199 -7.48 -29.33 5.83
C LYS A 199 -8.06 -30.23 4.72
N TYR A 200 -9.22 -29.87 4.19
CA TYR A 200 -9.93 -30.69 3.19
C TYR A 200 -9.98 -30.02 1.80
N GLY A 201 -9.04 -29.12 1.53
CA GLY A 201 -8.95 -28.40 0.26
C GLY A 201 -10.21 -27.61 -0.06
N LYS A 202 -10.73 -27.73 -1.28
CA LYS A 202 -11.88 -26.95 -1.78
C LYS A 202 -13.25 -27.54 -1.42
N LYS A 203 -13.39 -28.50 -0.50
CA LYS A 203 -14.68 -29.10 -0.18
C LYS A 203 -15.62 -28.08 0.50
N ALA A 204 -16.83 -27.86 -0.08
CA ALA A 204 -17.75 -26.81 0.31
C ALA A 204 -18.19 -26.84 1.78
N LYS A 205 -18.70 -28.01 2.26
CA LYS A 205 -19.18 -28.13 3.65
C LYS A 205 -18.07 -27.91 4.71
N PRO A 206 -16.88 -28.51 4.60
CA PRO A 206 -15.77 -28.19 5.50
C PRO A 206 -15.34 -26.73 5.45
N LEU A 207 -15.32 -26.09 4.26
CA LEU A 207 -15.03 -24.68 4.09
C LEU A 207 -16.05 -23.83 4.85
N ALA A 208 -17.35 -24.09 4.69
CA ALA A 208 -18.41 -23.36 5.39
C ALA A 208 -18.19 -23.37 6.92
N LYS A 209 -17.85 -24.55 7.50
CA LYS A 209 -17.54 -24.65 8.93
C LYS A 209 -16.34 -23.78 9.35
N VAL A 210 -15.30 -23.70 8.52
CA VAL A 210 -14.13 -22.83 8.80
C VAL A 210 -14.51 -21.35 8.72
N VAL A 211 -15.30 -20.95 7.71
CA VAL A 211 -15.79 -19.56 7.57
C VAL A 211 -16.61 -19.18 8.81
N VAL A 212 -17.59 -20.00 9.21
CA VAL A 212 -18.39 -19.75 10.40
C VAL A 212 -17.51 -19.61 11.64
N ARG A 213 -16.58 -20.52 11.87
CA ARG A 213 -15.67 -20.47 13.03
C ARG A 213 -14.83 -19.20 13.07
N LEU A 214 -14.26 -18.76 11.93
CA LEU A 214 -13.43 -17.56 11.86
C LEU A 214 -14.23 -16.27 12.07
N LEU A 215 -15.48 -16.23 11.56
CA LEU A 215 -16.32 -15.04 11.63
C LEU A 215 -17.23 -15.00 12.87
N TYR A 216 -17.35 -16.10 13.61
CA TYR A 216 -18.29 -16.22 14.72
C TYR A 216 -18.13 -15.13 15.80
N ALA A 217 -16.88 -14.80 16.14
CA ALA A 217 -16.58 -13.73 17.10
C ALA A 217 -17.04 -12.34 16.62
N TYR A 218 -17.13 -12.16 15.32
CA TYR A 218 -17.48 -10.88 14.68
C TYR A 218 -18.91 -10.84 14.13
N ARG A 219 -19.73 -11.92 14.31
CA ARG A 219 -21.04 -12.07 13.67
C ARG A 219 -22.00 -10.91 13.93
N LYS A 220 -21.89 -10.23 15.08
CA LYS A 220 -22.66 -9.04 15.41
C LYS A 220 -22.47 -7.87 14.43
N TYR A 221 -21.30 -7.80 13.81
CA TYR A 221 -20.91 -6.70 12.92
C TYR A 221 -20.98 -7.06 11.45
N LEU A 222 -21.17 -8.36 11.14
CA LEU A 222 -21.24 -8.83 9.77
C LEU A 222 -22.51 -8.29 9.10
N LYS A 223 -22.34 -7.82 7.86
CA LYS A 223 -23.43 -7.34 7.00
C LYS A 223 -23.54 -8.20 5.76
N THR A 224 -22.47 -8.29 4.97
CA THR A 224 -22.47 -9.07 3.72
C THR A 224 -21.17 -9.85 3.57
N ILE A 225 -21.23 -10.96 2.80
CA ILE A 225 -20.05 -11.67 2.32
C ILE A 225 -20.16 -11.75 0.79
N THR A 226 -19.13 -11.34 0.07
CA THR A 226 -19.10 -11.42 -1.40
C THR A 226 -18.07 -12.46 -1.85
N THR A 227 -18.46 -13.38 -2.73
CA THR A 227 -17.59 -14.42 -3.28
C THR A 227 -17.75 -14.57 -4.79
N ASP A 228 -16.97 -15.46 -5.45
CA ASP A 228 -17.22 -15.86 -6.85
C ASP A 228 -18.12 -17.08 -6.95
N ASN A 229 -18.32 -17.56 -8.20
CA ASN A 229 -19.15 -18.72 -8.49
C ASN A 229 -18.38 -20.04 -8.40
N GLY A 230 -17.36 -20.15 -7.53
CA GLY A 230 -16.64 -21.39 -7.30
C GLY A 230 -17.52 -22.44 -6.62
N SER A 231 -17.43 -23.71 -7.05
CA SER A 231 -18.18 -24.84 -6.44
C SER A 231 -17.86 -25.01 -4.95
N GLU A 232 -16.71 -24.54 -4.51
CA GLU A 232 -16.30 -24.49 -3.10
C GLU A 232 -17.21 -23.65 -2.20
N PHE A 233 -17.97 -22.73 -2.78
CA PHE A 233 -18.91 -21.86 -2.05
C PHE A 233 -20.36 -22.35 -2.14
N ALA A 234 -20.61 -23.55 -2.67
CA ALA A 234 -21.96 -24.11 -2.80
C ALA A 234 -22.68 -24.31 -1.45
N ALA A 235 -21.94 -24.43 -0.35
CA ALA A 235 -22.50 -24.53 1.02
C ALA A 235 -22.70 -23.15 1.69
N HIS A 236 -22.98 -22.10 0.92
CA HIS A 236 -23.17 -20.73 1.43
C HIS A 236 -24.35 -20.59 2.40
N LEU A 237 -25.40 -21.39 2.24
CA LEU A 237 -26.54 -21.43 3.19
C LEU A 237 -26.12 -21.92 4.57
N ASP A 238 -25.15 -22.86 4.65
CA ASP A 238 -24.59 -23.32 5.93
C ASP A 238 -23.81 -22.18 6.61
N ILE A 239 -23.14 -21.31 5.83
CA ILE A 239 -22.46 -20.13 6.35
C ILE A 239 -23.47 -19.16 6.95
N THR A 240 -24.52 -18.80 6.20
CA THR A 240 -25.59 -17.91 6.68
C THR A 240 -26.25 -18.47 7.95
N ALA A 241 -26.66 -19.74 7.95
CA ALA A 241 -27.27 -20.39 9.10
C ALA A 241 -26.34 -20.41 10.34
N GLY A 242 -25.04 -20.70 10.13
CA GLY A 242 -24.06 -20.78 11.23
C GLY A 242 -23.70 -19.42 11.82
N LEU A 243 -23.90 -18.31 11.09
CA LEU A 243 -23.65 -16.94 11.55
C LEU A 243 -24.88 -16.23 12.07
N ARG A 244 -26.05 -16.86 11.96
CA ARG A 244 -27.33 -16.28 12.40
C ARG A 244 -27.29 -15.87 13.87
N MET A 245 -27.88 -14.72 14.18
CA MET A 245 -27.96 -14.19 15.52
C MET A 245 -29.39 -13.63 15.78
N LYS A 246 -30.04 -14.05 16.87
CA LYS A 246 -31.36 -13.56 17.22
C LYS A 246 -31.36 -12.02 17.38
N GLY A 247 -32.33 -11.37 16.73
CA GLY A 247 -32.50 -9.92 16.80
C GLY A 247 -31.59 -9.10 15.85
N LEU A 248 -30.88 -9.77 14.96
CA LEU A 248 -30.10 -9.12 13.88
C LEU A 248 -30.53 -9.72 12.53
N ASP A 249 -30.33 -8.93 11.46
CA ASP A 249 -30.52 -9.39 10.10
C ASP A 249 -29.52 -10.51 9.75
N ASP A 250 -29.97 -11.46 8.94
CA ASP A 250 -29.12 -12.57 8.48
C ASP A 250 -28.02 -12.04 7.55
N VAL A 251 -26.82 -12.57 7.74
CA VAL A 251 -25.68 -12.29 6.85
C VAL A 251 -25.96 -12.93 5.48
N THR A 252 -26.00 -12.12 4.43
CA THR A 252 -26.22 -12.62 3.07
C THR A 252 -24.91 -12.83 2.33
N VAL A 253 -24.78 -13.97 1.64
CA VAL A 253 -23.65 -14.28 0.75
C VAL A 253 -24.02 -13.91 -0.68
N TYR A 254 -23.32 -12.95 -1.26
CA TYR A 254 -23.49 -12.47 -2.63
C TYR A 254 -22.46 -13.08 -3.57
N PHE A 255 -22.87 -13.43 -4.76
CA PHE A 255 -22.04 -14.05 -5.78
C PHE A 255 -21.73 -13.06 -6.89
N ALA A 256 -20.44 -12.81 -7.13
CA ALA A 256 -19.97 -11.99 -8.23
C ALA A 256 -20.31 -12.64 -9.58
N ASP A 257 -20.43 -11.82 -10.63
CA ASP A 257 -20.62 -12.31 -11.99
C ASP A 257 -19.39 -13.09 -12.49
N SER A 258 -19.65 -14.04 -13.36
CA SER A 258 -18.57 -14.79 -14.00
C SER A 258 -17.67 -13.84 -14.78
N TYR A 259 -16.36 -14.02 -14.63
CA TYR A 259 -15.31 -13.18 -15.25
C TYR A 259 -15.26 -11.70 -14.82
N CYS A 260 -16.03 -11.28 -13.83
CA CYS A 260 -16.08 -9.94 -13.29
C CYS A 260 -15.19 -9.78 -12.02
N SER A 261 -13.90 -10.08 -12.14
CA SER A 261 -12.96 -10.05 -11.02
C SER A 261 -12.88 -8.69 -10.31
N TRP A 262 -13.20 -7.59 -11.00
CA TRP A 262 -13.25 -6.26 -10.39
C TRP A 262 -14.32 -6.11 -9.29
N GLN A 263 -15.36 -6.95 -9.31
CA GLN A 263 -16.40 -6.96 -8.27
C GLN A 263 -15.88 -7.47 -6.92
N LYS A 264 -14.72 -8.15 -6.92
CA LYS A 264 -13.94 -8.59 -5.74
C LYS A 264 -12.52 -8.01 -5.73
N GLY A 265 -12.35 -6.79 -6.17
CA GLY A 265 -11.04 -6.16 -6.35
C GLY A 265 -10.24 -6.01 -5.06
N ALA A 266 -10.88 -5.93 -3.90
CA ALA A 266 -10.20 -5.76 -2.63
C ALA A 266 -9.45 -7.04 -2.22
N VAL A 267 -10.09 -8.21 -2.26
CA VAL A 267 -9.44 -9.49 -1.91
C VAL A 267 -8.40 -9.87 -2.95
N GLU A 268 -8.59 -9.57 -4.24
CA GLU A 268 -7.57 -9.78 -5.26
C GLU A 268 -6.28 -9.00 -4.99
N ASN A 269 -6.40 -7.75 -4.53
CA ASN A 269 -5.24 -6.95 -4.13
C ASN A 269 -4.52 -7.54 -2.92
N VAL A 270 -5.26 -8.08 -1.96
CA VAL A 270 -4.67 -8.77 -0.81
C VAL A 270 -3.99 -10.07 -1.24
N ASN A 271 -4.61 -10.84 -2.12
CA ASN A 271 -4.00 -12.05 -2.68
C ASN A 271 -2.64 -11.76 -3.36
N LYS A 272 -2.50 -10.61 -4.03
CA LYS A 272 -1.19 -10.16 -4.56
C LYS A 272 -0.16 -9.89 -3.45
N LEU A 273 -0.59 -9.43 -2.27
CA LEU A 273 0.30 -9.24 -1.12
C LEU A 273 0.66 -10.58 -0.45
N ILE A 274 -0.30 -11.50 -0.36
CA ILE A 274 -0.06 -12.85 0.17
C ILE A 274 1.00 -13.56 -0.68
N ARG A 275 1.02 -13.34 -2.00
CA ARG A 275 1.99 -13.91 -2.93
C ARG A 275 3.44 -13.42 -2.73
N GLN A 276 3.67 -12.41 -1.92
CA GLN A 276 5.00 -12.04 -1.44
C GLN A 276 5.56 -13.08 -0.46
N TYR A 277 4.69 -13.73 0.31
CA TYR A 277 5.04 -14.71 1.35
C TYR A 277 4.85 -16.16 0.88
N ILE A 278 3.83 -16.37 0.05
CA ILE A 278 3.44 -17.68 -0.50
C ILE A 278 3.46 -17.54 -2.03
N PRO A 279 4.60 -17.79 -2.69
CA PRO A 279 4.75 -17.60 -4.14
C PRO A 279 3.77 -18.46 -4.95
N LYS A 280 3.50 -18.03 -6.19
CA LYS A 280 2.76 -18.89 -7.14
C LYS A 280 3.56 -20.15 -7.43
N LYS A 281 2.88 -21.28 -7.56
CA LYS A 281 3.45 -22.60 -7.83
C LYS A 281 4.19 -23.26 -6.65
N SER A 282 4.21 -22.67 -5.46
CA SER A 282 4.69 -23.35 -4.26
C SER A 282 3.65 -24.39 -3.80
N ASN A 283 4.13 -25.47 -3.19
CA ASN A 283 3.29 -26.42 -2.49
C ASN A 283 2.87 -25.83 -1.13
N PHE A 284 1.57 -25.83 -0.81
CA PHE A 284 1.10 -25.26 0.45
C PHE A 284 1.40 -26.15 1.66
N ASP A 285 1.79 -27.39 1.44
CA ASP A 285 2.25 -28.26 2.53
C ASP A 285 3.62 -27.87 3.08
N ASP A 286 4.42 -27.13 2.29
CA ASP A 286 5.69 -26.57 2.76
C ASP A 286 5.49 -25.45 3.81
N PHE A 287 4.26 -24.94 3.96
CA PHE A 287 3.91 -23.88 4.90
C PHE A 287 3.04 -24.41 6.04
N SER A 288 3.51 -24.25 7.26
CA SER A 288 2.74 -24.62 8.45
C SER A 288 1.51 -23.71 8.61
N ASP A 289 0.48 -24.20 9.32
CA ASP A 289 -0.71 -23.41 9.64
C ASP A 289 -0.36 -22.13 10.40
N ASN A 290 0.62 -22.20 11.31
CA ASN A 290 1.12 -21.03 12.04
C ASN A 290 1.79 -20.01 11.12
N TYR A 291 2.55 -20.47 10.12
CA TYR A 291 3.13 -19.57 9.13
C TYR A 291 2.05 -18.79 8.38
N ILE A 292 1.01 -19.50 7.89
CA ILE A 292 -0.11 -18.87 7.16
C ILE A 292 -0.86 -17.86 8.03
N LYS A 293 -1.14 -18.21 9.29
CA LYS A 293 -1.75 -17.27 10.24
C LYS A 293 -0.86 -16.05 10.51
N ASN A 294 0.45 -16.23 10.58
CA ASN A 294 1.40 -15.14 10.77
C ASN A 294 1.50 -14.22 9.55
N VAL A 295 1.36 -14.75 8.33
CA VAL A 295 1.23 -13.94 7.11
C VAL A 295 0.01 -13.01 7.24
N GLY A 296 -1.15 -13.52 7.64
CA GLY A 296 -2.33 -12.71 7.91
C GLY A 296 -2.09 -11.61 8.95
N LYS A 297 -1.42 -11.95 10.07
CA LYS A 297 -1.04 -10.97 11.11
C LYS A 297 -0.12 -9.88 10.56
N LYS A 298 0.91 -10.24 9.78
CA LYS A 298 1.83 -9.28 9.13
C LYS A 298 1.08 -8.34 8.19
N LEU A 299 0.11 -8.85 7.41
CA LEU A 299 -0.71 -8.04 6.53
C LEU A 299 -1.63 -7.08 7.31
N ASN A 300 -2.14 -7.50 8.45
CA ASN A 300 -2.98 -6.70 9.33
C ASN A 300 -2.19 -5.62 10.10
N LEU A 301 -0.89 -5.77 10.26
CA LEU A 301 0.02 -4.79 10.86
C LEU A 301 0.69 -3.88 9.82
N ARG A 302 0.42 -4.09 8.52
CA ARG A 302 1.02 -3.31 7.45
C ARG A 302 0.24 -2.01 7.22
N PRO A 303 0.85 -0.82 7.37
CA PRO A 303 0.19 0.47 7.14
C PRO A 303 -0.43 0.57 5.74
N ARG A 304 -1.60 1.20 5.63
CA ARG A 304 -2.31 1.37 4.36
C ARG A 304 -2.54 2.84 4.05
N LYS A 305 -2.19 3.26 2.85
CA LYS A 305 -2.46 4.64 2.39
C LYS A 305 -3.95 4.98 2.46
N LYS A 306 -4.84 4.03 2.07
CA LYS A 306 -6.30 4.15 2.19
C LYS A 306 -6.75 4.49 3.62
N LEU A 307 -6.01 4.02 4.63
CA LEU A 307 -6.29 4.24 6.06
C LEU A 307 -5.42 5.37 6.65
N ASN A 308 -4.96 6.29 5.82
CA ASN A 308 -4.03 7.33 6.25
C ASN A 308 -2.83 6.76 7.02
N PHE A 309 -2.26 5.67 6.52
CA PHE A 309 -1.14 4.92 7.09
C PHE A 309 -1.38 4.33 8.49
N SER A 310 -2.64 4.22 8.93
CA SER A 310 -3.01 3.30 10.02
C SER A 310 -2.99 1.85 9.51
N THR A 311 -2.96 0.89 10.44
CA THR A 311 -2.97 -0.53 10.09
C THR A 311 -4.41 -1.06 9.99
N PRO A 312 -4.67 -2.10 9.17
CA PRO A 312 -5.95 -2.78 9.13
C PRO A 312 -6.43 -3.24 10.51
N LYS A 313 -5.51 -3.74 11.35
CA LYS A 313 -5.85 -4.17 12.72
C LYS A 313 -6.35 -3.03 13.58
N GLU A 314 -5.63 -1.91 13.60
CA GLU A 314 -6.04 -0.73 14.38
C GLU A 314 -7.42 -0.23 13.95
N GLU A 315 -7.64 -0.04 12.65
CA GLU A 315 -8.92 0.46 12.16
C GLU A 315 -10.07 -0.53 12.37
N PHE A 316 -9.83 -1.84 12.22
CA PHE A 316 -10.85 -2.87 12.46
C PHE A 316 -11.34 -2.86 13.91
N PHE A 317 -10.42 -2.89 14.88
CA PHE A 317 -10.80 -2.89 16.30
C PHE A 317 -11.32 -1.52 16.76
N LYS A 318 -10.88 -0.43 16.16
CA LYS A 318 -11.46 0.89 16.36
C LYS A 318 -12.93 0.95 15.95
N GLN A 319 -13.30 0.37 14.79
CA GLN A 319 -14.69 0.30 14.35
C GLN A 319 -15.54 -0.52 15.33
N ILE A 320 -15.03 -1.66 15.80
CA ILE A 320 -15.70 -2.46 16.82
C ILE A 320 -15.91 -1.64 18.10
N ALA A 321 -14.90 -0.92 18.57
CA ALA A 321 -15.02 -0.07 19.76
C ALA A 321 -16.07 1.04 19.60
N ILE A 322 -16.08 1.71 18.45
CA ILE A 322 -17.07 2.76 18.12
C ILE A 322 -18.48 2.21 18.17
N LEU A 323 -18.72 1.01 17.63
CA LEU A 323 -20.04 0.36 17.60
C LEU A 323 -20.48 -0.17 18.98
N HIS A 324 -19.57 -0.25 19.94
CA HIS A 324 -19.87 -0.58 21.35
C HIS A 324 -20.12 0.65 22.23
N LEU A 325 -19.75 1.85 21.78
CA LEU A 325 -20.06 3.06 22.54
C LEU A 325 -21.57 3.26 22.59
N PRO A 326 -22.15 3.59 23.76
CA PRO A 326 -23.55 3.99 23.82
C PRO A 326 -23.74 5.21 22.92
N VAL A 327 -24.75 5.12 22.03
CA VAL A 327 -25.13 6.27 21.21
C VAL A 327 -25.64 7.34 22.15
N GLU A 328 -24.86 8.40 22.38
CA GLU A 328 -25.37 9.58 23.08
C GLU A 328 -26.58 10.11 22.29
N PRO A 329 -27.75 10.30 22.92
CA PRO A 329 -28.89 10.89 22.22
C PRO A 329 -28.50 12.26 21.70
N ALA A 330 -28.81 12.52 20.43
CA ALA A 330 -28.50 13.77 19.77
C ALA A 330 -28.91 14.98 20.66
N PRO A 331 -28.12 16.05 20.76
CA PRO A 331 -28.32 17.13 21.73
C PRO A 331 -29.68 17.84 21.64
N TRP A 332 -30.40 17.74 20.52
CA TRP A 332 -31.75 18.29 20.33
C TRP A 332 -32.86 17.47 21.03
N ASN A 333 -32.65 16.20 21.38
CA ASN A 333 -33.61 15.47 22.22
C ASN A 333 -33.64 15.93 23.68
N ARG A 334 -32.67 16.75 24.13
CA ARG A 334 -32.68 17.33 25.48
C ARG A 334 -33.61 18.56 25.60
N LEU A 335 -34.06 19.13 24.47
CA LEU A 335 -34.93 20.32 24.45
C LEU A 335 -36.41 19.96 24.66
N PHE A 336 -36.85 18.73 24.37
CA PHE A 336 -38.24 18.32 24.50
C PHE A 336 -38.59 17.65 25.84
N SER A 337 -37.63 17.26 26.69
CA SER A 337 -37.87 16.67 28.00
C SER A 337 -38.10 17.71 29.12
N ARG A 338 -37.98 19.01 28.87
CA ARG A 338 -38.17 20.07 29.88
C ARG A 338 -39.58 20.69 29.89
N HIS A 339 -40.47 20.29 28.99
CA HIS A 339 -41.80 20.91 28.89
C HIS A 339 -42.95 20.08 29.49
N ASN A 340 -42.67 18.88 30.08
CA ASN A 340 -43.74 18.04 30.67
C ASN A 340 -43.64 17.86 32.20
N ARG A 341 -43.15 18.89 32.91
CA ARG A 341 -43.29 18.95 34.38
C ARG A 341 -43.83 20.30 34.82
N ARG A 342 -45.07 20.58 34.46
CA ARG A 342 -45.95 21.56 35.12
C ARG A 342 -47.35 21.33 34.59
N ILE A 343 -48.10 20.44 35.18
CA ILE A 343 -49.53 20.55 35.52
C ILE A 343 -49.71 19.62 36.70
#